data_50660885c05277b086b33273800af719
#
_entry.id   50660885c05277b086b33273800af719
#
_cell.length_a   1.000
_cell.length_b   1.000
_cell.length_c   1.000
_cell.angle_alpha   90.00
_cell.angle_beta   90.00
_cell.angle_gamma   90.00
#
_symmetry.space_group_name_H-M   'P 1'
#
loop_
_entity.id
_entity.type
_entity.pdbx_description
1 polymer ?
#
loop_
_entity_poly.entity_id
_entity_poly.type
_entity_poly.pdbx_seq_one_letter_code
_entity_poly.pdbx_strand_id
1 'polypeptide(L)' 'TTRKLGDYEGGEKYYLQGLALEPNHIGINEYLGELYVVTNRIDLAKERLNILENCDCEEYDELKKIIAGTKKSKY' A
#
# COMPACT_ATOMS: atom_id res chain seq x y z
N THR A 1 4.86 -13.81 -13.69
CA THR A 1 4.82 -12.51 -14.16
C THR A 1 6.00 -11.71 -13.74
N THR A 2 6.34 -10.87 -14.58
CA THR A 2 7.50 -10.05 -14.40
C THR A 2 7.10 -8.71 -13.84
N ARG A 3 7.21 -8.55 -12.56
CA ARG A 3 7.03 -7.26 -11.94
C ARG A 3 8.36 -6.55 -11.97
N LYS A 4 8.53 -5.73 -12.96
CA LYS A 4 9.75 -4.95 -13.10
C LYS A 4 9.63 -3.66 -12.29
N LEU A 5 10.77 -3.02 -12.06
CA LEU A 5 10.77 -1.77 -11.31
C LEU A 5 9.88 -0.70 -11.94
N GLY A 6 9.82 -0.68 -13.26
CA GLY A 6 8.96 0.25 -13.96
C GLY A 6 7.48 0.05 -13.65
N ASP A 7 7.09 -1.20 -13.39
CA ASP A 7 5.72 -1.50 -13.05
C ASP A 7 5.34 -0.93 -11.69
N TYR A 8 6.29 -0.89 -10.77
CA TYR A 8 6.03 -0.31 -9.46
C TYR A 8 5.74 1.19 -9.58
N GLU A 9 6.51 1.90 -10.38
CA GLU A 9 6.27 3.32 -10.58
C GLU A 9 4.92 3.56 -11.24
N GLY A 10 4.59 2.79 -12.26
CA GLY A 10 3.30 2.90 -12.92
C GLY A 10 2.15 2.60 -11.99
N GLY A 11 2.28 1.57 -11.18
CA GLY A 11 1.28 1.22 -10.20
C GLY A 11 1.07 2.30 -9.16
N GLU A 12 2.16 2.86 -8.67
CA GLU A 12 2.09 3.94 -7.70
C GLU A 12 1.35 5.14 -8.26
N LYS A 13 1.69 5.53 -9.47
CA LYS A 13 1.03 6.66 -10.12
C LYS A 13 -0.46 6.42 -10.28
N TYR A 14 -0.82 5.22 -10.68
CA TYR A 14 -2.20 4.84 -10.85
C TYR A 14 -2.96 4.92 -9.52
N TYR A 15 -2.37 4.40 -8.46
CA TYR A 15 -3.00 4.43 -7.14
C TYR A 15 -3.14 5.85 -6.62
N LEU A 16 -2.13 6.69 -6.86
CA LEU A 16 -2.21 8.09 -6.43
C LEU A 16 -3.33 8.83 -7.15
N GLN A 17 -3.55 8.52 -8.42
CA GLN A 17 -4.68 9.10 -9.14
C GLN A 17 -6.01 8.67 -8.55
N GLY A 18 -6.11 7.38 -8.18
CA GLY A 18 -7.31 6.89 -7.53
C GLY A 18 -7.55 7.57 -6.19
N LEU A 19 -6.50 7.81 -5.43
CA LEU A 19 -6.61 8.49 -4.15
C LEU A 19 -6.95 9.96 -4.29
N ALA A 20 -6.60 10.56 -5.42
CA ALA A 20 -7.02 11.94 -5.67
C ALA A 20 -8.52 12.04 -5.80
N LEU A 21 -9.17 10.98 -6.27
CA LEU A 21 -10.62 10.92 -6.38
C LEU A 21 -11.26 10.43 -5.08
N GLU A 22 -10.66 9.44 -4.45
CA GLU A 22 -11.17 8.87 -3.21
C GLU A 22 -10.01 8.65 -2.22
N PRO A 23 -9.67 9.70 -1.45
CA PRO A 23 -8.51 9.61 -0.54
C PRO A 23 -8.65 8.54 0.53
N ASN A 24 -9.87 8.16 0.87
CA ASN A 24 -10.11 7.15 1.91
C ASN A 24 -10.42 5.77 1.35
N HIS A 25 -10.11 5.54 0.07
CA HIS A 25 -10.37 4.24 -0.53
C HIS A 25 -9.45 3.19 0.11
N ILE A 26 -10.06 2.24 0.79
CA ILE A 26 -9.32 1.28 1.61
C ILE A 26 -8.42 0.38 0.77
N GLY A 27 -8.96 -0.19 -0.30
CA GLY A 27 -8.18 -1.09 -1.16
C GLY A 27 -6.98 -0.40 -1.78
N ILE A 28 -7.14 0.82 -2.25
CA ILE A 28 -6.04 1.57 -2.87
C ILE A 28 -4.98 1.91 -1.83
N ASN A 29 -5.40 2.33 -0.64
CA ASN A 29 -4.44 2.62 0.43
C ASN A 29 -3.65 1.38 0.82
N GLU A 30 -4.31 0.23 0.88
CA GLU A 30 -3.62 -1.01 1.20
C GLU A 30 -2.60 -1.37 0.13
N TYR A 31 -3.01 -1.37 -1.13
CA TYR A 31 -2.12 -1.73 -2.22
C TYR A 31 -0.95 -0.77 -2.34
N LEU A 32 -1.21 0.51 -2.19
CA LEU A 32 -0.14 1.50 -2.25
C LEU A 32 0.82 1.33 -1.08
N GLY A 33 0.29 1.01 0.10
CA GLY A 33 1.14 0.74 1.25
C GLY A 33 2.06 -0.45 1.00
N GLU A 34 1.53 -1.53 0.42
CA GLU A 34 2.35 -2.68 0.08
C GLU A 34 3.42 -2.31 -0.94
N LEU A 35 3.05 -1.49 -1.92
CA LEU A 35 3.99 -1.03 -2.93
C LEU A 35 5.14 -0.25 -2.28
N TYR A 36 4.83 0.62 -1.34
CA TYR A 36 5.86 1.36 -0.62
C TYR A 36 6.78 0.43 0.16
N VAL A 37 6.23 -0.63 0.74
CA VAL A 37 7.06 -1.60 1.46
C VAL A 37 8.06 -2.27 0.53
N VAL A 38 7.60 -2.74 -0.63
CA VAL A 38 8.50 -3.45 -1.57
C VAL A 38 9.49 -2.50 -2.24
N THR A 39 9.19 -1.21 -2.30
CA THR A 39 10.11 -0.23 -2.85
C THR A 39 10.96 0.42 -1.76
N ASN A 40 10.92 -0.13 -0.55
CA ASN A 40 11.76 0.30 0.57
C ASN A 40 11.42 1.70 1.06
N ARG A 41 10.15 2.08 0.97
CA ARG A 41 9.67 3.37 1.46
C ARG A 41 8.71 3.14 2.63
N ILE A 42 9.25 2.60 3.71
CA ILE A 42 8.45 2.18 4.86
C ILE A 42 7.71 3.37 5.51
N ASP A 43 8.34 4.53 5.55
CA ASP A 43 7.69 5.71 6.13
C ASP A 43 6.38 6.04 5.42
N LEU A 44 6.39 5.97 4.10
CA LEU A 44 5.18 6.23 3.33
C LEU A 44 4.15 5.11 3.52
N ALA A 45 4.63 3.87 3.66
CA ALA A 45 3.73 2.76 3.94
C ALA A 45 3.01 2.95 5.27
N LYS A 46 3.71 3.46 6.27
CA LYS A 46 3.11 3.72 7.58
C LYS A 46 2.05 4.82 7.50
N GLU A 47 2.24 5.81 6.64
CA GLU A 47 1.22 6.84 6.42
C GLU A 47 -0.06 6.22 5.86
N ARG A 48 0.09 5.30 4.92
CA ARG A 48 -1.09 4.59 4.39
C ARG A 48 -1.75 3.76 5.48
N LEU A 49 -0.93 3.15 6.34
CA LEU A 49 -1.46 2.36 7.45
C LEU A 49 -2.28 3.24 8.41
N ASN A 50 -1.81 4.44 8.70
CA ASN A 50 -2.55 5.36 9.57
C ASN A 50 -3.92 5.69 9.01
N ILE A 51 -4.03 5.83 7.70
CA ILE A 51 -5.33 6.09 7.07
C ILE A 51 -6.25 4.90 7.27
N LEU A 52 -5.70 3.69 7.13
CA LEU A 52 -6.48 2.47 7.31
C LEU A 52 -6.81 2.19 8.78
N GLU A 53 -6.11 2.80 9.71
CA GLU A 53 -6.34 2.58 11.13
C GLU A 53 -7.77 2.90 11.52
N ASN A 54 -8.38 3.86 10.87
CA ASN A 54 -9.76 4.25 11.15
C ASN A 54 -10.76 3.25 10.59
N CYS A 55 -10.30 2.32 9.78
CA CYS A 55 -11.19 1.39 9.10
C CYS A 55 -11.59 0.20 9.95
N ASP A 56 -10.72 -0.29 10.80
CA ASP A 56 -10.95 -1.51 11.57
C ASP A 56 -11.32 -2.68 10.65
N CYS A 57 -10.51 -2.88 9.61
CA CYS A 57 -10.77 -3.85 8.57
C CYS A 57 -9.55 -4.74 8.33
N GLU A 58 -9.75 -5.81 7.55
CA GLU A 58 -8.68 -6.76 7.26
C GLU A 58 -7.50 -6.10 6.56
N GLU A 59 -7.79 -5.13 5.72
CA GLU A 59 -6.74 -4.43 4.98
C GLU A 59 -5.74 -3.77 5.92
N TYR A 60 -6.23 -3.21 7.01
CA TYR A 60 -5.35 -2.63 8.02
C TYR A 60 -4.43 -3.70 8.61
N ASP A 61 -5.01 -4.81 9.03
CA ASP A 61 -4.25 -5.90 9.62
C ASP A 61 -3.20 -6.45 8.66
N GLU A 62 -3.60 -6.67 7.41
CA GLU A 62 -2.69 -7.21 6.41
C GLU A 62 -1.51 -6.28 6.16
N LEU A 63 -1.79 -4.99 5.96
CA LEU A 63 -0.73 -4.02 5.72
C LEU A 63 0.19 -3.91 6.93
N LYS A 64 -0.38 -3.93 8.13
CA LYS A 64 0.41 -3.89 9.35
C LYS A 64 1.38 -5.06 9.42
N LYS A 65 0.92 -6.26 9.09
CA LYS A 65 1.77 -7.44 9.10
C LYS A 65 2.85 -7.37 8.03
N ILE A 66 2.51 -6.85 6.88
CA ILE A 66 3.48 -6.69 5.80
C ILE A 66 4.58 -5.71 6.20
N ILE A 67 4.22 -4.59 6.81
CA ILE A 67 5.19 -3.61 7.28
C ILE A 67 6.07 -4.21 8.36
N ALA A 68 5.48 -5.02 9.24
CA ALA A 68 6.24 -5.67 10.32
C ALA A 68 7.11 -6.81 9.81
N GLY A 69 6.93 -7.24 8.57
CA GLY A 69 7.72 -8.32 8.00
C GLY A 69 7.22 -9.71 8.32
N THR A 70 6.02 -9.82 8.90
CA THR A 70 5.45 -11.12 9.26
C THR A 70 4.61 -11.72 8.14
N LYS A 71 4.35 -10.96 7.09
CA LYS A 71 3.58 -11.41 5.95
C LYS A 71 4.19 -10.85 4.68
N LYS A 72 4.20 -11.64 3.62
CA LYS A 72 4.71 -11.18 2.33
C LYS A 72 3.67 -10.32 1.63
N SER A 73 4.14 -9.29 0.95
CA SER A 73 3.26 -8.46 0.14
C SER A 73 2.85 -9.19 -1.13
N LYS A 74 1.88 -8.61 -1.83
CA LYS A 74 1.43 -9.16 -3.11
C LYS A 74 2.41 -8.89 -4.25
N TYR A 75 3.38 -8.05 -4.02
CA TYR A 75 4.38 -7.70 -5.05
C TYR A 75 5.68 -8.48 -4.91
#